data_15912a80de68bdc7a20552c7d5b4f0ed
#
_entry.id   15912a80de68bdc7a20552c7d5b4f0ed
#
_cell.length_a   1.000
_cell.length_b   1.000
_cell.length_c   1.000
_cell.angle_alpha   90.00
_cell.angle_beta   90.00
_cell.angle_gamma   90.00
#
_symmetry.space_group_name_H-M   'P 1'
#
loop_
_entity.id
_entity.type
_entity.pdbx_description
1 polymer ?
#
loop_
_entity_poly.entity_id
_entity_poly.type
_entity_poly.pdbx_seq_one_letter_code
_entity_poly.pdbx_strand_id
1 'polypeptide(L)'
;MPLKLVLIKKRKLEFEEYSDSTLSPTEILLRTIYSGVSHGSETMLFHGNAPKFEWKWNSEMRHFQKEKSTNNKPHAVGYESVARVEKIGDKVQGWKKGDLVWIDASHRETHILDTSNPPPFMRFPSDTDPKQIALFALSRVSLGGVHDANPSIGDSIGVCGLGVVGLMCVQILRKAGVRNIVGIDSLENRLALANQFGALPINFSLCDPAQSIKEKVGSLDAIIETSGSYSGLATSIKCVAPMGRVVVVSSYGNQSEGIYLGHEFHRNRISLISSMTINGCTHPKYPLWNLERLNKEAALLLTDGTLSTDKLITDIIPFRNAIKVFETVLSNPNPPLKILFSYE
;
A
#
# COMPACT_ATOMS: atom_id res chain seq x y z
N MET A 1 -13.73 -1.56 -28.09
CA MET A 1 -12.80 -2.52 -27.46
C MET A 1 -12.49 -2.06 -26.06
N PRO A 2 -12.23 -2.95 -25.11
CA PRO A 2 -11.82 -2.54 -23.75
C PRO A 2 -10.47 -1.83 -23.76
N LEU A 3 -10.26 -0.96 -22.75
CA LEU A 3 -9.08 -0.12 -22.57
C LEU A 3 -8.22 -0.58 -21.40
N LYS A 4 -6.91 -0.44 -21.53
CA LYS A 4 -5.93 -0.55 -20.44
C LYS A 4 -5.03 0.69 -20.42
N LEU A 5 -4.55 1.07 -19.23
CA LEU A 5 -3.60 2.15 -19.04
C LEU A 5 -2.16 1.60 -19.07
N VAL A 6 -1.31 2.19 -19.89
CA VAL A 6 0.08 1.78 -20.02
C VAL A 6 1.04 2.97 -19.93
N LEU A 7 2.17 2.77 -19.27
CA LEU A 7 3.27 3.73 -19.24
C LEU A 7 4.21 3.43 -20.40
N ILE A 8 4.18 4.28 -21.44
CA ILE A 8 5.01 4.14 -22.65
C ILE A 8 6.46 4.52 -22.38
N LYS A 9 6.65 5.57 -21.63
CA LYS A 9 7.95 6.05 -21.13
C LYS A 9 7.75 6.93 -19.90
N LYS A 10 8.83 7.29 -19.23
CA LYS A 10 8.82 8.22 -18.11
C LYS A 10 7.87 9.39 -18.36
N ARG A 11 6.89 9.59 -17.49
CA ARG A 11 5.86 10.64 -17.52
C ARG A 11 4.96 10.63 -18.77
N LYS A 12 4.86 9.50 -19.48
CA LYS A 12 3.96 9.39 -20.62
C LYS A 12 3.10 8.15 -20.52
N LEU A 13 1.83 8.35 -20.24
CA LEU A 13 0.78 7.33 -20.23
C LEU A 13 -0.04 7.40 -21.51
N GLU A 14 -0.54 6.25 -21.94
CA GLU A 14 -1.49 6.13 -23.05
C GLU A 14 -2.55 5.07 -22.71
N PHE A 15 -3.72 5.20 -23.29
CA PHE A 15 -4.69 4.12 -23.34
C PHE A 15 -4.40 3.22 -24.55
N GLU A 16 -4.40 1.92 -24.30
CA GLU A 16 -4.26 0.92 -25.35
C GLU A 16 -5.53 0.07 -25.40
N GLU A 17 -6.10 -0.02 -26.58
CA GLU A 17 -7.21 -0.92 -26.85
C GLU A 17 -6.70 -2.37 -26.92
N TYR A 18 -7.53 -3.30 -26.45
CA TYR A 18 -7.23 -4.72 -26.57
C TYR A 18 -8.50 -5.53 -26.79
N SER A 19 -8.34 -6.78 -27.18
CA SER A 19 -9.43 -7.74 -27.26
C SER A 19 -9.28 -8.79 -26.19
N ASP A 20 -10.37 -9.11 -25.50
CA ASP A 20 -10.38 -10.27 -24.62
C ASP A 20 -10.22 -11.54 -25.48
N SER A 21 -9.32 -12.42 -25.08
CA SER A 21 -9.20 -13.72 -25.71
C SER A 21 -10.44 -14.59 -25.43
N THR A 22 -10.67 -15.58 -26.27
CA THR A 22 -11.65 -16.61 -25.96
C THR A 22 -11.25 -17.32 -24.69
N LEU A 23 -12.18 -17.43 -23.72
CA LEU A 23 -11.90 -18.10 -22.45
C LEU A 23 -11.52 -19.55 -22.65
N SER A 24 -10.46 -19.98 -22.03
CA SER A 24 -10.18 -21.39 -21.87
C SER A 24 -11.13 -22.01 -20.82
N PRO A 25 -11.26 -23.35 -20.80
CA PRO A 25 -12.16 -24.01 -19.85
C PRO A 25 -11.89 -23.72 -18.37
N THR A 26 -10.65 -23.32 -17.99
CA THR A 26 -10.25 -23.03 -16.62
C THR A 26 -10.25 -21.54 -16.27
N GLU A 27 -10.65 -20.68 -17.20
CA GLU A 27 -10.59 -19.24 -17.04
C GLU A 27 -11.94 -18.60 -16.72
N ILE A 28 -11.88 -17.46 -16.04
CA ILE A 28 -13.03 -16.57 -15.83
C ILE A 28 -12.72 -15.18 -16.39
N LEU A 29 -13.73 -14.56 -16.98
CA LEU A 29 -13.69 -13.14 -17.36
C LEU A 29 -14.21 -12.30 -16.20
N LEU A 30 -13.42 -11.34 -15.79
CA LEU A 30 -13.73 -10.38 -14.77
C LEU A 30 -13.93 -8.99 -15.40
N ARG A 31 -15.01 -8.29 -15.03
CA ARG A 31 -15.24 -6.90 -15.40
C ARG A 31 -14.90 -6.01 -14.21
N THR A 32 -13.97 -5.08 -14.41
CA THR A 32 -13.54 -4.13 -13.39
C THR A 32 -14.66 -3.18 -13.02
N ILE A 33 -14.84 -2.93 -11.72
CA ILE A 33 -15.77 -1.94 -11.17
C ILE A 33 -14.97 -0.73 -10.70
N TYR A 34 -13.93 -1.00 -9.91
CA TYR A 34 -13.00 0.01 -9.42
C TYR A 34 -11.55 -0.48 -9.53
N SER A 35 -10.63 0.45 -9.71
CA SER A 35 -9.23 0.18 -9.42
C SER A 35 -8.64 1.31 -8.58
N GLY A 36 -7.86 0.93 -7.56
CA GLY A 36 -7.25 1.88 -6.63
C GLY A 36 -5.94 2.42 -7.15
N VAL A 37 -5.76 3.75 -7.10
CA VAL A 37 -4.46 4.38 -7.38
C VAL A 37 -3.58 4.30 -6.14
N SER A 38 -2.43 3.66 -6.27
CA SER A 38 -1.41 3.61 -5.22
C SER A 38 -0.42 4.76 -5.38
N HIS A 39 -0.71 5.87 -4.67
CA HIS A 39 0.03 7.13 -4.84
C HIS A 39 1.56 6.93 -4.83
N GLY A 40 2.12 6.30 -3.79
CA GLY A 40 3.57 6.13 -3.66
C GLY A 40 4.18 5.31 -4.80
N SER A 41 3.70 4.09 -5.01
CA SER A 41 4.26 3.14 -5.97
C SER A 41 4.06 3.58 -7.42
N GLU A 42 2.87 4.07 -7.75
CA GLU A 42 2.55 4.43 -9.14
C GLU A 42 3.13 5.79 -9.54
N THR A 43 3.22 6.75 -8.60
CA THR A 43 3.95 8.00 -8.83
C THR A 43 5.43 7.73 -9.06
N MET A 44 6.03 6.84 -8.27
CA MET A 44 7.44 6.43 -8.46
C MET A 44 7.64 5.78 -9.84
N LEU A 45 6.71 4.93 -10.27
CA LEU A 45 6.71 4.33 -11.60
C LEU A 45 6.58 5.39 -12.70
N PHE A 46 5.59 6.27 -12.60
CA PHE A 46 5.31 7.33 -13.56
C PHE A 46 6.50 8.27 -13.75
N HIS A 47 7.17 8.64 -12.65
CA HIS A 47 8.37 9.49 -12.69
C HIS A 47 9.64 8.75 -13.10
N GLY A 48 9.60 7.44 -13.35
CA GLY A 48 10.77 6.65 -13.76
C GLY A 48 11.80 6.47 -12.64
N ASN A 49 11.39 6.54 -11.38
CA ASN A 49 12.24 6.39 -10.19
C ASN A 49 12.12 5.00 -9.54
N ALA A 50 11.27 4.12 -10.11
CA ALA A 50 11.10 2.77 -9.59
C ALA A 50 12.36 1.92 -9.82
N PRO A 51 12.83 1.14 -8.83
CA PRO A 51 14.05 0.31 -8.95
C PRO A 51 14.07 -0.58 -10.19
N LYS A 52 12.92 -1.08 -10.64
CA LYS A 52 12.80 -1.95 -11.81
C LYS A 52 13.30 -1.38 -13.13
N PHE A 53 13.53 -0.08 -13.22
CA PHE A 53 14.09 0.54 -14.42
C PHE A 53 15.61 0.38 -14.55
N GLU A 54 16.30 0.15 -13.43
CA GLU A 54 17.75 0.02 -13.37
C GLU A 54 18.21 -1.32 -12.81
N TRP A 55 17.31 -2.00 -12.07
CA TRP A 55 17.61 -3.19 -11.31
C TRP A 55 16.57 -4.28 -11.56
N LYS A 56 17.05 -5.52 -11.70
CA LYS A 56 16.20 -6.70 -11.77
C LYS A 56 16.35 -7.53 -10.49
N TRP A 57 15.22 -7.93 -9.92
CA TRP A 57 15.23 -8.86 -8.80
C TRP A 57 15.55 -10.27 -9.28
N ASN A 58 16.58 -10.86 -8.73
CA ASN A 58 16.89 -12.28 -8.90
C ASN A 58 16.25 -13.05 -7.73
N SER A 59 15.21 -13.81 -8.01
CA SER A 59 14.44 -14.54 -6.97
C SER A 59 15.19 -15.71 -6.36
N GLU A 60 16.09 -16.35 -7.10
CA GLU A 60 16.92 -17.45 -6.63
C GLU A 60 18.02 -16.94 -5.68
N MET A 61 18.75 -15.93 -6.13
CA MET A 61 19.84 -15.32 -5.35
C MET A 61 19.35 -14.32 -4.29
N ARG A 62 18.07 -13.90 -4.37
CA ARG A 62 17.42 -12.91 -3.48
C ARG A 62 18.18 -11.57 -3.36
N HIS A 63 18.68 -11.07 -4.48
CA HIS A 63 19.29 -9.75 -4.55
C HIS A 63 18.96 -9.03 -5.87
N PHE A 64 19.14 -7.73 -5.87
CA PHE A 64 19.03 -6.92 -7.07
C PHE A 64 20.31 -6.96 -7.89
N GLN A 65 20.17 -7.18 -9.19
CA GLN A 65 21.25 -7.13 -10.17
C GLN A 65 21.03 -5.92 -11.07
N LYS A 66 22.10 -5.17 -11.35
CA LYS A 66 22.02 -4.03 -12.27
C LYS A 66 21.80 -4.57 -13.69
N GLU A 67 20.70 -4.17 -14.29
CA GLU A 67 20.37 -4.53 -15.66
C GLU A 67 20.31 -3.24 -16.48
N LYS A 68 21.05 -3.18 -17.61
CA LYS A 68 20.79 -2.13 -18.57
C LYS A 68 19.42 -2.38 -19.16
N SER A 69 18.45 -1.56 -18.78
CA SER A 69 17.09 -1.67 -19.32
C SER A 69 17.14 -1.45 -20.83
N THR A 70 17.07 -2.54 -21.56
CA THR A 70 16.84 -2.54 -23.03
C THR A 70 15.34 -2.61 -23.35
N ASN A 71 14.50 -2.62 -22.32
CA ASN A 71 13.07 -2.85 -22.46
C ASN A 71 12.32 -1.54 -22.74
N ASN A 72 12.22 -1.20 -24.04
CA ASN A 72 11.32 -0.14 -24.54
C ASN A 72 9.82 -0.59 -24.58
N LYS A 73 9.45 -1.66 -23.87
CA LYS A 73 8.06 -2.11 -23.83
C LYS A 73 7.24 -1.28 -22.86
N PRO A 74 5.97 -0.99 -23.20
CA PRO A 74 5.07 -0.34 -22.28
C PRO A 74 4.92 -1.12 -20.98
N HIS A 75 4.83 -0.41 -19.84
CA HIS A 75 4.61 -1.01 -18.53
C HIS A 75 3.14 -0.90 -18.12
N ALA A 76 2.58 -1.99 -17.62
CA ALA A 76 1.29 -1.95 -16.96
C ALA A 76 1.34 -1.07 -15.70
N VAL A 77 0.27 -0.33 -15.42
CA VAL A 77 0.13 0.59 -14.29
C VAL A 77 -1.02 0.12 -13.42
N GLY A 78 -0.84 0.17 -12.08
CA GLY A 78 -1.82 -0.30 -11.12
C GLY A 78 -1.60 -1.76 -10.69
N TYR A 79 -2.21 -2.12 -9.55
CA TYR A 79 -2.19 -3.48 -8.99
C TYR A 79 -3.38 -3.72 -8.02
N GLU A 80 -4.36 -2.84 -8.01
CA GLU A 80 -5.50 -2.89 -7.09
C GLU A 80 -6.80 -2.86 -7.89
N SER A 81 -7.23 -3.99 -8.45
CA SER A 81 -8.47 -4.06 -9.23
C SER A 81 -9.55 -4.80 -8.47
N VAL A 82 -10.76 -4.24 -8.44
CA VAL A 82 -11.99 -4.85 -7.93
C VAL A 82 -12.91 -5.12 -9.09
N ALA A 83 -13.35 -6.36 -9.23
CA ALA A 83 -14.11 -6.79 -10.39
C ALA A 83 -15.24 -7.77 -10.02
N ARG A 84 -16.20 -7.93 -10.95
CA ARG A 84 -17.21 -9.00 -10.89
C ARG A 84 -16.96 -10.03 -11.97
N VAL A 85 -17.26 -11.26 -11.62
CA VAL A 85 -17.28 -12.37 -12.59
C VAL A 85 -18.36 -12.12 -13.64
N GLU A 86 -17.96 -12.04 -14.91
CA GLU A 86 -18.86 -11.84 -16.05
C GLU A 86 -19.15 -13.14 -16.80
N LYS A 87 -18.08 -13.94 -17.09
CA LYS A 87 -18.17 -15.22 -17.78
C LYS A 87 -17.28 -16.25 -17.09
N ILE A 88 -17.65 -17.50 -17.21
CA ILE A 88 -17.01 -18.64 -16.53
C ILE A 88 -16.76 -19.74 -17.55
N GLY A 89 -15.54 -20.28 -17.59
CA GLY A 89 -15.19 -21.44 -18.41
C GLY A 89 -15.77 -22.73 -17.85
N ASP A 90 -16.01 -23.70 -18.72
CA ASP A 90 -16.80 -24.91 -18.44
C ASP A 90 -16.20 -25.83 -17.35
N LYS A 91 -14.91 -25.75 -17.08
CA LYS A 91 -14.23 -26.55 -16.03
C LYS A 91 -14.01 -25.78 -14.72
N VAL A 92 -14.40 -24.53 -14.65
CA VAL A 92 -14.26 -23.73 -13.44
C VAL A 92 -15.30 -24.16 -12.40
N GLN A 93 -14.87 -24.42 -11.17
CA GLN A 93 -15.74 -24.81 -10.08
C GLN A 93 -15.74 -23.79 -8.95
N GLY A 94 -16.85 -23.68 -8.22
CA GLY A 94 -16.96 -22.84 -7.03
C GLY A 94 -17.06 -21.32 -7.32
N TRP A 95 -17.25 -20.93 -8.59
CA TRP A 95 -17.48 -19.54 -9.00
C TRP A 95 -18.84 -19.38 -9.63
N LYS A 96 -19.44 -18.21 -9.49
CA LYS A 96 -20.69 -17.83 -10.15
C LYS A 96 -20.61 -16.43 -10.73
N LYS A 97 -21.40 -16.17 -11.75
CA LYS A 97 -21.55 -14.83 -12.33
C LYS A 97 -22.00 -13.86 -11.23
N GLY A 98 -21.34 -12.68 -11.17
CA GLY A 98 -21.58 -11.66 -10.17
C GLY A 98 -20.70 -11.78 -8.92
N ASP A 99 -19.94 -12.87 -8.73
CA ASP A 99 -18.98 -12.97 -7.61
C ASP A 99 -18.04 -11.78 -7.60
N LEU A 100 -17.78 -11.24 -6.42
CA LEU A 100 -16.99 -10.05 -6.20
C LEU A 100 -15.57 -10.44 -5.79
N VAL A 101 -14.57 -9.88 -6.48
CA VAL A 101 -13.17 -10.25 -6.29
C VAL A 101 -12.26 -9.03 -6.36
N TRP A 102 -11.29 -8.98 -5.47
CA TRP A 102 -10.07 -8.18 -5.64
C TRP A 102 -9.01 -9.04 -6.32
N ILE A 103 -8.29 -8.45 -7.27
CA ILE A 103 -7.14 -9.10 -7.92
C ILE A 103 -5.95 -8.15 -7.99
N ASP A 104 -4.74 -8.70 -7.90
CA ASP A 104 -3.49 -7.99 -8.17
C ASP A 104 -3.34 -7.80 -9.69
N ALA A 105 -3.93 -6.75 -10.21
CA ALA A 105 -3.98 -6.47 -11.63
C ALA A 105 -4.00 -4.97 -11.95
N SER A 106 -3.48 -4.62 -13.12
CA SER A 106 -3.35 -3.24 -13.59
C SER A 106 -4.69 -2.58 -13.91
N HIS A 107 -4.68 -1.24 -14.08
CA HIS A 107 -5.83 -0.45 -14.49
C HIS A 107 -6.29 -0.82 -15.90
N ARG A 108 -7.37 -1.59 -16.00
CA ARG A 108 -7.99 -2.00 -17.27
C ARG A 108 -9.44 -2.45 -17.06
N GLU A 109 -10.22 -2.42 -18.12
CA GLU A 109 -11.66 -2.64 -18.04
C GLU A 109 -12.05 -4.11 -17.80
N THR A 110 -11.24 -5.08 -18.29
CA THR A 110 -11.50 -6.51 -18.08
C THR A 110 -10.23 -7.27 -17.73
N HIS A 111 -10.36 -8.39 -17.03
CA HIS A 111 -9.27 -9.31 -16.72
C HIS A 111 -9.68 -10.75 -16.98
N ILE A 112 -8.76 -11.56 -17.45
CA ILE A 112 -8.91 -13.01 -17.49
C ILE A 112 -8.09 -13.58 -16.33
N LEU A 113 -8.73 -14.38 -15.50
CA LEU A 113 -8.11 -15.08 -14.38
C LEU A 113 -8.17 -16.59 -14.66
N ASP A 114 -6.99 -17.21 -14.79
CA ASP A 114 -6.90 -18.67 -14.85
C ASP A 114 -7.00 -19.23 -13.42
N THR A 115 -8.07 -19.95 -13.14
CA THR A 115 -8.32 -20.53 -11.81
C THR A 115 -7.40 -21.69 -11.46
N SER A 116 -6.67 -22.25 -12.43
CA SER A 116 -5.66 -23.30 -12.21
C SER A 116 -4.31 -22.74 -11.74
N ASN A 117 -3.99 -21.50 -12.10
CA ASN A 117 -2.77 -20.78 -11.69
C ASN A 117 -3.06 -19.27 -11.54
N PRO A 118 -3.87 -18.87 -10.56
CA PRO A 118 -4.31 -17.50 -10.46
C PRO A 118 -3.19 -16.58 -9.95
N PRO A 119 -3.19 -15.29 -10.38
CA PRO A 119 -2.46 -14.25 -9.67
C PRO A 119 -3.03 -14.09 -8.25
N PRO A 120 -2.39 -13.32 -7.37
CA PRO A 120 -2.97 -13.03 -6.06
C PRO A 120 -4.37 -12.43 -6.18
N PHE A 121 -5.35 -13.04 -5.52
CA PHE A 121 -6.73 -12.58 -5.49
C PHE A 121 -7.36 -12.83 -4.12
N MET A 122 -8.50 -12.16 -3.86
CA MET A 122 -9.34 -12.38 -2.69
C MET A 122 -10.81 -12.24 -3.08
N ARG A 123 -11.63 -13.23 -2.73
CA ARG A 123 -13.09 -13.17 -2.91
C ARG A 123 -13.73 -12.49 -1.71
N PHE A 124 -14.77 -11.72 -1.99
CA PHE A 124 -15.56 -11.05 -0.97
C PHE A 124 -17.04 -11.43 -1.09
N PRO A 125 -17.82 -11.33 0.00
CA PRO A 125 -19.27 -11.44 -0.08
C PRO A 125 -19.83 -10.49 -1.15
N SER A 126 -20.85 -10.93 -1.88
CA SER A 126 -21.39 -10.19 -3.04
C SER A 126 -22.05 -8.86 -2.69
N ASP A 127 -22.42 -8.69 -1.41
CA ASP A 127 -23.02 -7.49 -0.80
C ASP A 127 -22.00 -6.51 -0.21
N THR A 128 -20.70 -6.86 -0.20
CA THR A 128 -19.65 -5.95 0.25
C THR A 128 -19.54 -4.74 -0.70
N ASP A 129 -19.37 -3.54 -0.14
CA ASP A 129 -19.12 -2.34 -0.97
C ASP A 129 -17.79 -2.49 -1.73
N PRO A 130 -17.81 -2.50 -3.08
CA PRO A 130 -16.58 -2.65 -3.88
C PRO A 130 -15.53 -1.57 -3.62
N LYS A 131 -15.90 -0.38 -3.15
CA LYS A 131 -14.96 0.69 -2.80
C LYS A 131 -14.07 0.32 -1.62
N GLN A 132 -14.63 -0.34 -0.59
CA GLN A 132 -13.83 -0.83 0.54
C GLN A 132 -12.81 -1.86 0.09
N ILE A 133 -13.20 -2.76 -0.82
CA ILE A 133 -12.36 -3.82 -1.34
C ILE A 133 -11.15 -3.27 -2.11
N ALA A 134 -11.28 -2.12 -2.75
CA ALA A 134 -10.16 -1.46 -3.46
C ALA A 134 -8.99 -1.09 -2.54
N LEU A 135 -9.20 -1.08 -1.22
CA LEU A 135 -8.16 -0.82 -0.22
C LEU A 135 -7.48 -2.11 0.30
N PHE A 136 -7.86 -3.28 -0.21
CA PHE A 136 -7.39 -4.57 0.33
C PHE A 136 -5.86 -4.75 0.25
N ALA A 137 -5.22 -4.35 -0.85
CA ALA A 137 -3.76 -4.40 -0.94
C ALA A 137 -3.09 -3.60 0.17
N LEU A 138 -3.59 -2.40 0.45
CA LEU A 138 -3.02 -1.50 1.45
C LEU A 138 -3.35 -1.94 2.89
N SER A 139 -4.52 -2.56 3.12
CA SER A 139 -4.85 -3.11 4.44
C SER A 139 -3.91 -4.26 4.84
N ARG A 140 -3.52 -5.12 3.88
CA ARG A 140 -2.51 -6.18 4.10
C ARG A 140 -1.15 -5.60 4.49
N VAL A 141 -0.73 -4.56 3.79
CA VAL A 141 0.54 -3.86 4.05
C VAL A 141 0.51 -3.23 5.45
N SER A 142 -0.58 -2.54 5.79
CA SER A 142 -0.75 -1.89 7.09
C SER A 142 -0.78 -2.89 8.24
N LEU A 143 -1.52 -3.99 8.08
CA LEU A 143 -1.58 -5.07 9.08
C LEU A 143 -0.21 -5.73 9.27
N GLY A 144 0.53 -5.99 8.19
CA GLY A 144 1.90 -6.49 8.24
C GLY A 144 2.82 -5.57 9.02
N GLY A 145 2.79 -4.26 8.73
CA GLY A 145 3.57 -3.25 9.44
C GLY A 145 3.28 -3.19 10.95
N VAL A 146 2.00 -3.30 11.32
CA VAL A 146 1.63 -3.37 12.74
C VAL A 146 2.12 -4.66 13.39
N HIS A 147 2.03 -5.81 12.69
CA HIS A 147 2.58 -7.07 13.20
C HIS A 147 4.10 -7.03 13.39
N ASP A 148 4.83 -6.39 12.48
CA ASP A 148 6.29 -6.23 12.58
C ASP A 148 6.67 -5.23 13.69
N ALA A 149 5.83 -4.23 13.97
CA ALA A 149 5.99 -3.35 15.13
C ALA A 149 5.80 -4.11 16.45
N ASN A 150 5.11 -5.25 16.42
CA ASN A 150 4.88 -6.15 17.55
C ASN A 150 4.44 -5.41 18.83
N PRO A 151 3.28 -4.71 18.78
CA PRO A 151 2.80 -3.88 19.87
C PRO A 151 2.44 -4.70 21.11
N SER A 152 2.71 -4.14 22.29
CA SER A 152 2.28 -4.66 23.58
C SER A 152 1.41 -3.64 24.31
N ILE A 153 0.62 -4.09 25.29
CA ILE A 153 -0.15 -3.18 26.15
C ILE A 153 0.82 -2.29 26.93
N GLY A 154 0.65 -0.98 26.81
CA GLY A 154 1.51 0.01 27.46
C GLY A 154 2.53 0.65 26.53
N ASP A 155 2.80 0.07 25.34
CA ASP A 155 3.69 0.67 24.36
C ASP A 155 3.16 2.03 23.86
N SER A 156 4.11 2.90 23.53
CA SER A 156 3.89 4.15 22.78
C SER A 156 4.42 3.96 21.35
N ILE A 157 3.55 4.07 20.36
CA ILE A 157 3.92 3.77 18.96
C ILE A 157 3.66 4.96 18.05
N GLY A 158 4.68 5.33 17.26
CA GLY A 158 4.59 6.35 16.23
C GLY A 158 4.18 5.79 14.86
N VAL A 159 3.56 6.62 14.04
CA VAL A 159 3.36 6.40 12.60
C VAL A 159 3.87 7.63 11.88
N CYS A 160 4.92 7.48 11.08
CA CYS A 160 5.52 8.54 10.27
C CYS A 160 5.05 8.44 8.83
N GLY A 161 4.37 9.49 8.35
CA GLY A 161 3.66 9.52 7.08
C GLY A 161 2.20 9.06 7.24
N LEU A 162 1.27 10.01 7.15
CA LEU A 162 -0.16 9.77 7.35
C LEU A 162 -0.91 9.70 6.00
N GLY A 163 -0.32 8.98 5.03
CA GLY A 163 -1.03 8.52 3.85
C GLY A 163 -2.03 7.40 4.20
N VAL A 164 -2.63 6.78 3.20
CA VAL A 164 -3.63 5.70 3.43
C VAL A 164 -3.08 4.59 4.31
N VAL A 165 -1.86 4.10 4.03
CA VAL A 165 -1.22 3.03 4.82
C VAL A 165 -1.01 3.48 6.27
N GLY A 166 -0.46 4.68 6.49
CA GLY A 166 -0.23 5.21 7.84
C GLY A 166 -1.52 5.40 8.63
N LEU A 167 -2.57 5.96 8.01
CA LEU A 167 -3.87 6.12 8.65
C LEU A 167 -4.57 4.79 8.96
N MET A 168 -4.36 3.75 8.14
CA MET A 168 -4.79 2.39 8.46
C MET A 168 -3.97 1.80 9.62
N CYS A 169 -2.65 2.01 9.65
CA CYS A 169 -1.81 1.58 10.78
C CYS A 169 -2.29 2.21 12.10
N VAL A 170 -2.65 3.50 12.12
CA VAL A 170 -3.22 4.18 13.31
C VAL A 170 -4.47 3.46 13.79
N GLN A 171 -5.41 3.15 12.89
CA GLN A 171 -6.67 2.47 13.24
C GLN A 171 -6.42 1.04 13.75
N ILE A 172 -5.53 0.28 13.10
CA ILE A 172 -5.18 -1.08 13.52
C ILE A 172 -4.48 -1.08 14.88
N LEU A 173 -3.52 -0.16 15.12
CA LEU A 173 -2.87 0.02 16.42
C LEU A 173 -3.88 0.33 17.53
N ARG A 174 -4.86 1.18 17.24
CA ARG A 174 -5.95 1.49 18.19
C ARG A 174 -6.78 0.26 18.52
N LYS A 175 -7.13 -0.53 17.50
CA LYS A 175 -7.84 -1.81 17.66
C LYS A 175 -7.02 -2.85 18.43
N ALA A 176 -5.69 -2.86 18.23
CA ALA A 176 -4.77 -3.73 18.98
C ALA A 176 -4.57 -3.32 20.44
N GLY A 177 -5.19 -2.22 20.90
CA GLY A 177 -5.13 -1.77 22.27
C GLY A 177 -3.95 -0.86 22.61
N VAL A 178 -3.22 -0.36 21.62
CA VAL A 178 -2.16 0.64 21.84
C VAL A 178 -2.80 1.95 22.33
N ARG A 179 -2.34 2.41 23.48
CA ARG A 179 -2.92 3.60 24.14
C ARG A 179 -2.34 4.90 23.60
N ASN A 180 -1.02 4.95 23.46
CA ASN A 180 -0.29 6.13 23.02
C ASN A 180 0.13 5.95 21.56
N ILE A 181 -0.63 6.49 20.63
CA ILE A 181 -0.32 6.49 19.20
C ILE A 181 0.04 7.92 18.80
N VAL A 182 1.19 8.11 18.15
CA VAL A 182 1.64 9.41 17.63
C VAL A 182 1.63 9.38 16.11
N GLY A 183 0.94 10.33 15.48
CA GLY A 183 0.91 10.50 14.03
C GLY A 183 1.78 11.68 13.59
N ILE A 184 2.74 11.47 12.69
CA ILE A 184 3.70 12.48 12.23
C ILE A 184 3.48 12.70 10.72
N ASP A 185 3.15 13.94 10.33
CA ASP A 185 3.01 14.38 8.94
C ASP A 185 3.19 15.90 8.85
N SER A 186 3.21 16.48 7.66
CA SER A 186 3.19 17.93 7.43
C SER A 186 1.82 18.47 7.05
N LEU A 187 0.91 17.60 6.58
CA LEU A 187 -0.38 18.00 6.04
C LEU A 187 -1.46 18.00 7.12
N GLU A 188 -2.01 19.19 7.40
CA GLU A 188 -3.00 19.39 8.47
C GLU A 188 -4.25 18.52 8.32
N ASN A 189 -4.74 18.31 7.10
CA ASN A 189 -5.90 17.44 6.86
C ASN A 189 -5.63 15.99 7.24
N ARG A 190 -4.40 15.49 7.03
CA ARG A 190 -3.98 14.13 7.42
C ARG A 190 -3.79 14.01 8.93
N LEU A 191 -3.19 15.02 9.54
CA LEU A 191 -3.03 15.12 10.99
C LEU A 191 -4.39 15.18 11.71
N ALA A 192 -5.33 15.97 11.18
CA ALA A 192 -6.69 16.03 11.71
C ALA A 192 -7.40 14.68 11.64
N LEU A 193 -7.22 13.94 10.54
CA LEU A 193 -7.80 12.61 10.36
C LEU A 193 -7.15 11.58 11.30
N ALA A 194 -5.82 11.62 11.46
CA ALA A 194 -5.11 10.79 12.43
C ALA A 194 -5.58 11.04 13.88
N ASN A 195 -5.85 12.30 14.22
CA ASN A 195 -6.41 12.67 15.52
C ASN A 195 -7.82 12.09 15.73
N GLN A 196 -8.67 12.13 14.68
CA GLN A 196 -10.00 11.47 14.72
C GLN A 196 -9.90 9.96 14.94
N PHE A 197 -8.85 9.32 14.44
CA PHE A 197 -8.57 7.90 14.65
C PHE A 197 -7.86 7.60 15.98
N GLY A 198 -7.60 8.62 16.79
CA GLY A 198 -7.05 8.50 18.15
C GLY A 198 -5.53 8.58 18.24
N ALA A 199 -4.85 9.11 17.24
CA ALA A 199 -3.42 9.44 17.34
C ALA A 199 -3.20 10.90 17.78
N LEU A 200 -2.15 11.13 18.56
CA LEU A 200 -1.64 12.47 18.87
C LEU A 200 -0.95 13.04 17.61
N PRO A 201 -1.44 14.12 17.01
CA PRO A 201 -0.85 14.67 15.80
C PRO A 201 0.42 15.47 16.11
N ILE A 202 1.46 15.30 15.29
CA ILE A 202 2.69 16.11 15.31
C ILE A 202 2.99 16.58 13.89
N ASN A 203 2.97 17.89 13.70
CA ASN A 203 3.34 18.51 12.43
C ASN A 203 4.84 18.79 12.41
N PHE A 204 5.61 18.01 11.62
CA PHE A 204 7.05 18.17 11.55
C PHE A 204 7.51 19.44 10.82
N SER A 205 6.60 20.16 10.14
CA SER A 205 6.90 21.46 9.54
C SER A 205 6.89 22.61 10.58
N LEU A 206 6.29 22.38 11.75
CA LEU A 206 6.11 23.39 12.80
C LEU A 206 7.01 23.16 14.02
N CYS A 207 7.49 21.93 14.23
CA CYS A 207 8.32 21.60 15.40
C CYS A 207 9.26 20.43 15.09
N ASP A 208 10.28 20.23 15.92
CA ASP A 208 11.07 19.00 15.92
C ASP A 208 10.24 17.85 16.51
N PRO A 209 9.94 16.78 15.74
CA PRO A 209 9.12 15.69 16.22
C PRO A 209 9.71 14.95 17.42
N ALA A 210 11.03 14.75 17.46
CA ALA A 210 11.68 14.02 18.55
C ALA A 210 11.55 14.79 19.87
N GLN A 211 11.75 16.10 19.86
CA GLN A 211 11.54 16.95 21.03
C GLN A 211 10.07 16.95 21.46
N SER A 212 9.14 17.14 20.50
CA SER A 212 7.70 17.18 20.79
C SER A 212 7.19 15.85 21.37
N ILE A 213 7.69 14.71 20.89
CA ILE A 213 7.36 13.38 21.43
C ILE A 213 7.87 13.26 22.86
N LYS A 214 9.13 13.66 23.11
CA LYS A 214 9.71 13.59 24.43
C LYS A 214 8.93 14.39 25.47
N GLU A 215 8.44 15.57 25.09
CA GLU A 215 7.64 16.43 25.96
C GLU A 215 6.23 15.89 26.23
N LYS A 216 5.60 15.27 25.21
CA LYS A 216 4.18 14.89 25.30
C LYS A 216 3.95 13.45 25.76
N VAL A 217 4.82 12.51 25.34
CA VAL A 217 4.65 11.07 25.60
C VAL A 217 5.88 10.39 26.20
N GLY A 218 6.99 11.09 26.31
CA GLY A 218 8.27 10.61 26.85
C GLY A 218 9.15 9.94 25.81
N SER A 219 8.71 8.85 25.20
CA SER A 219 9.47 8.12 24.16
C SER A 219 8.56 7.18 23.37
N LEU A 220 9.04 6.69 22.24
CA LEU A 220 8.34 5.69 21.44
C LEU A 220 9.09 4.36 21.49
N ASP A 221 8.39 3.27 21.78
CA ASP A 221 8.93 1.91 21.75
C ASP A 221 9.14 1.43 20.32
N ALA A 222 8.25 1.86 19.42
CA ALA A 222 8.37 1.60 17.99
C ALA A 222 7.80 2.77 17.17
N ILE A 223 8.23 2.87 15.91
CA ILE A 223 7.63 3.74 14.91
C ILE A 223 7.47 2.98 13.60
N ILE A 224 6.29 3.12 12.98
CA ILE A 224 5.99 2.55 11.66
C ILE A 224 6.22 3.65 10.62
N GLU A 225 7.20 3.45 9.76
CA GLU A 225 7.56 4.38 8.71
C GLU A 225 6.80 4.05 7.43
N THR A 226 5.92 4.95 7.02
CA THR A 226 5.02 4.80 5.85
C THR A 226 5.11 5.99 4.87
N SER A 227 6.06 6.91 5.06
CA SER A 227 6.21 8.07 4.18
C SER A 227 6.91 7.75 2.86
N GLY A 228 7.78 6.75 2.83
CA GLY A 228 8.62 6.41 1.68
C GLY A 228 9.70 7.45 1.39
N SER A 229 9.98 8.34 2.34
CA SER A 229 11.03 9.37 2.21
C SER A 229 12.18 9.10 3.17
N TYR A 230 13.40 9.32 2.71
CA TYR A 230 14.58 9.18 3.57
C TYR A 230 14.59 10.18 4.73
N SER A 231 13.99 11.36 4.57
CA SER A 231 13.79 12.32 5.65
C SER A 231 12.81 11.80 6.71
N GLY A 232 11.73 11.12 6.31
CA GLY A 232 10.80 10.45 7.22
C GLY A 232 11.48 9.31 7.99
N LEU A 233 12.32 8.51 7.31
CA LEU A 233 13.10 7.46 7.97
C LEU A 233 14.11 8.05 8.96
N ALA A 234 14.84 9.10 8.59
CA ALA A 234 15.76 9.80 9.50
C ALA A 234 15.03 10.37 10.73
N THR A 235 13.86 10.98 10.53
CA THR A 235 12.99 11.45 11.62
C THR A 235 12.55 10.28 12.50
N SER A 236 12.13 9.17 11.92
CA SER A 236 11.71 7.97 12.66
C SER A 236 12.83 7.42 13.55
N ILE A 237 14.08 7.40 13.06
CA ILE A 237 15.25 6.97 13.83
C ILE A 237 15.49 7.88 15.06
N LYS A 238 15.28 9.19 14.93
CA LYS A 238 15.43 10.14 16.03
C LYS A 238 14.32 10.03 17.08
N CYS A 239 13.13 9.60 16.70
CA CYS A 239 11.95 9.61 17.54
C CYS A 239 11.80 8.39 18.46
N VAL A 240 12.49 7.27 18.19
CA VAL A 240 12.38 6.07 19.02
C VAL A 240 13.32 6.11 20.22
N ALA A 241 12.90 5.42 21.27
CA ALA A 241 13.70 5.21 22.48
C ALA A 241 15.00 4.42 22.18
N PRO A 242 16.00 4.45 23.06
CA PRO A 242 17.10 3.48 23.02
C PRO A 242 16.57 2.05 22.97
N MET A 243 17.14 1.23 22.08
CA MET A 243 16.69 -0.14 21.76
C MET A 243 15.30 -0.21 21.11
N GLY A 244 14.72 0.89 20.70
CA GLY A 244 13.44 0.95 19.99
C GLY A 244 13.52 0.41 18.57
N ARG A 245 12.35 0.27 17.93
CA ARG A 245 12.20 -0.34 16.61
C ARG A 245 11.66 0.68 15.60
N VAL A 246 12.27 0.75 14.42
CA VAL A 246 11.72 1.45 13.25
C VAL A 246 11.30 0.40 12.24
N VAL A 247 10.00 0.30 11.99
CA VAL A 247 9.41 -0.65 11.02
C VAL A 247 9.22 0.06 9.69
N VAL A 248 10.00 -0.33 8.70
CA VAL A 248 10.03 0.26 7.37
C VAL A 248 9.03 -0.47 6.48
N VAL A 249 7.87 0.15 6.24
CA VAL A 249 6.78 -0.41 5.43
C VAL A 249 6.87 0.09 3.98
N SER A 250 7.40 1.28 3.79
CA SER A 250 7.47 1.93 2.49
C SER A 250 8.55 1.34 1.59
N SER A 251 8.32 1.44 0.28
CA SER A 251 9.36 1.25 -0.73
C SER A 251 10.07 2.58 -1.01
N TYR A 252 11.39 2.55 -1.03
CA TYR A 252 12.22 3.73 -1.29
C TYR A 252 12.75 3.72 -2.71
N GLY A 253 12.90 4.93 -3.29
CA GLY A 253 13.60 5.11 -4.56
C GLY A 253 15.14 5.00 -4.41
N ASN A 254 15.85 5.26 -5.50
CA ASN A 254 17.30 5.07 -5.58
C ASN A 254 18.15 6.14 -4.83
N GLN A 255 17.53 7.15 -4.22
CA GLN A 255 18.23 8.20 -3.47
C GLN A 255 18.27 7.87 -1.98
N SER A 256 19.42 8.03 -1.33
CA SER A 256 19.66 7.65 0.08
C SER A 256 20.28 8.77 0.93
N GLU A 257 19.89 10.02 0.67
CA GLU A 257 20.45 11.15 1.38
C GLU A 257 19.83 11.36 2.77
N GLY A 258 20.64 11.80 3.73
CA GLY A 258 20.17 12.25 5.06
C GLY A 258 20.05 11.18 6.13
N ILE A 259 20.48 9.93 5.89
CA ILE A 259 20.56 8.89 6.91
C ILE A 259 22.00 8.76 7.42
N TYR A 260 22.16 9.03 8.71
CA TYR A 260 23.45 8.96 9.39
C TYR A 260 23.47 7.81 10.39
N LEU A 261 23.87 6.61 9.96
CA LEU A 261 23.87 5.42 10.81
C LEU A 261 24.83 5.50 12.01
N GLY A 262 25.83 6.37 11.96
CA GLY A 262 26.76 6.63 13.08
C GLY A 262 26.17 7.47 14.21
N HIS A 263 25.00 8.07 14.04
CA HIS A 263 24.33 8.94 15.03
C HIS A 263 23.40 8.13 15.95
N GLU A 264 22.13 8.56 16.05
CA GLU A 264 21.11 7.98 16.94
C GLU A 264 20.94 6.48 16.73
N PHE A 265 20.95 6.01 15.48
CA PHE A 265 20.84 4.59 15.16
C PHE A 265 21.90 3.74 15.90
N HIS A 266 23.18 4.12 15.77
CA HIS A 266 24.27 3.38 16.40
C HIS A 266 24.30 3.56 17.93
N ARG A 267 24.16 4.82 18.39
CA ARG A 267 24.27 5.13 19.83
C ARG A 267 23.13 4.53 20.65
N ASN A 268 21.94 4.52 20.11
CA ASN A 268 20.74 4.03 20.79
C ASN A 268 20.43 2.56 20.48
N ARG A 269 21.28 1.84 19.72
CA ARG A 269 21.07 0.42 19.32
C ARG A 269 19.68 0.22 18.72
N ILE A 270 19.25 1.09 17.83
CA ILE A 270 17.93 1.04 17.19
C ILE A 270 17.87 -0.13 16.20
N SER A 271 16.75 -0.83 16.15
CA SER A 271 16.48 -1.87 15.15
C SER A 271 15.74 -1.28 13.96
N LEU A 272 16.25 -1.48 12.74
CA LEU A 272 15.52 -1.24 11.50
C LEU A 272 14.94 -2.57 11.01
N ILE A 273 13.62 -2.65 10.90
CA ILE A 273 12.88 -3.85 10.51
C ILE A 273 12.19 -3.58 9.18
N SER A 274 12.51 -4.35 8.15
CA SER A 274 11.81 -4.29 6.87
C SER A 274 10.49 -5.06 6.97
N SER A 275 9.38 -4.42 6.58
CA SER A 275 8.05 -5.05 6.55
C SER A 275 7.67 -5.40 5.11
N MET A 276 7.82 -6.70 4.75
CA MET A 276 7.56 -7.20 3.39
C MET A 276 6.94 -8.61 3.43
N THR A 277 5.89 -8.80 4.21
CA THR A 277 5.23 -10.11 4.36
C THR A 277 4.40 -10.54 3.17
N ILE A 278 3.98 -9.60 2.31
CA ILE A 278 3.06 -9.90 1.18
C ILE A 278 3.76 -10.41 -0.09
N ASN A 279 5.08 -10.25 -0.22
CA ASN A 279 5.85 -10.58 -1.42
C ASN A 279 6.89 -11.68 -1.19
N GLY A 280 6.44 -12.83 -0.67
CA GLY A 280 7.26 -14.04 -0.58
C GLY A 280 8.23 -14.12 0.60
N CYS A 281 8.11 -13.23 1.59
CA CYS A 281 8.77 -13.39 2.88
C CYS A 281 7.84 -14.08 3.88
N THR A 282 8.42 -14.94 4.71
CA THR A 282 7.68 -15.62 5.76
C THR A 282 7.30 -14.62 6.85
N HIS A 283 6.07 -14.68 7.33
CA HIS A 283 5.61 -13.85 8.44
C HIS A 283 6.47 -14.12 9.70
N PRO A 284 6.87 -13.08 10.49
CA PRO A 284 7.72 -13.27 11.68
C PRO A 284 7.16 -14.23 12.71
N LYS A 285 5.84 -14.38 12.77
CA LYS A 285 5.14 -15.31 13.70
C LYS A 285 4.73 -16.64 13.03
N TYR A 286 5.40 -17.03 11.93
CA TYR A 286 5.15 -18.32 11.29
C TYR A 286 5.52 -19.48 12.24
N PRO A 287 4.75 -20.61 12.30
CA PRO A 287 3.60 -20.96 11.44
C PRO A 287 2.24 -20.41 11.92
N LEU A 288 2.14 -19.77 13.07
CA LEU A 288 0.88 -19.25 13.60
C LEU A 288 0.22 -18.21 12.67
N TRP A 289 1.05 -17.42 12.00
CA TRP A 289 0.64 -16.48 10.94
C TRP A 289 1.31 -16.86 9.62
N ASN A 290 0.51 -16.87 8.58
CA ASN A 290 0.94 -17.05 7.20
C ASN A 290 0.20 -16.03 6.32
N LEU A 291 0.52 -16.00 5.03
CA LEU A 291 -0.09 -15.04 4.09
C LEU A 291 -1.61 -15.22 3.96
N GLU A 292 -2.11 -16.46 4.03
CA GLU A 292 -3.55 -16.74 3.96
C GLU A 292 -4.28 -16.13 5.15
N ARG A 293 -3.78 -16.35 6.38
CA ARG A 293 -4.34 -15.76 7.59
C ARG A 293 -4.27 -14.23 7.57
N LEU A 294 -3.14 -13.67 7.11
CA LEU A 294 -2.97 -12.22 6.97
C LEU A 294 -4.02 -11.64 6.00
N ASN A 295 -4.22 -12.29 4.86
CA ASN A 295 -5.21 -11.87 3.85
C ASN A 295 -6.65 -11.92 4.39
N LYS A 296 -7.00 -13.00 5.09
CA LYS A 296 -8.34 -13.13 5.71
C LYS A 296 -8.59 -12.03 6.73
N GLU A 297 -7.64 -11.78 7.61
CA GLU A 297 -7.77 -10.73 8.62
C GLU A 297 -7.82 -9.33 7.99
N ALA A 298 -6.97 -9.04 7.01
CA ALA A 298 -6.99 -7.78 6.29
C ALA A 298 -8.32 -7.52 5.56
N ALA A 299 -8.97 -8.57 5.04
CA ALA A 299 -10.30 -8.48 4.46
C ALA A 299 -11.37 -8.19 5.52
N LEU A 300 -11.31 -8.85 6.68
CA LEU A 300 -12.23 -8.61 7.80
C LEU A 300 -12.14 -7.18 8.33
N LEU A 301 -10.93 -6.65 8.50
CA LEU A 301 -10.71 -5.26 8.95
C LEU A 301 -11.40 -4.22 8.05
N LEU A 302 -11.54 -4.52 6.74
CA LEU A 302 -12.24 -3.66 5.80
C LEU A 302 -13.76 -3.77 5.89
N THR A 303 -14.28 -4.96 6.25
CA THR A 303 -15.69 -5.27 6.13
C THR A 303 -16.44 -5.28 7.48
N ASP A 304 -15.73 -5.34 8.61
CA ASP A 304 -16.30 -5.33 9.96
C ASP A 304 -16.40 -3.93 10.59
N GLY A 305 -16.06 -2.88 9.85
CA GLY A 305 -16.08 -1.49 10.32
C GLY A 305 -14.87 -1.08 11.17
N THR A 306 -13.86 -1.94 11.30
CA THR A 306 -12.61 -1.58 12.01
C THR A 306 -11.86 -0.48 11.29
N LEU A 307 -11.80 -0.52 9.95
CA LEU A 307 -11.23 0.53 9.13
C LEU A 307 -12.33 1.44 8.57
N SER A 308 -12.29 2.72 8.91
CA SER A 308 -13.17 3.76 8.32
C SER A 308 -12.67 4.10 6.90
N THR A 309 -13.04 3.25 5.94
CA THR A 309 -12.57 3.33 4.56
C THR A 309 -13.15 4.53 3.80
N ASP A 310 -14.36 4.94 4.13
CA ASP A 310 -15.06 6.12 3.60
C ASP A 310 -14.26 7.41 3.79
N LYS A 311 -13.56 7.56 4.92
CA LYS A 311 -12.70 8.72 5.20
C LYS A 311 -11.36 8.68 4.45
N LEU A 312 -10.96 7.52 3.95
CA LEU A 312 -9.70 7.34 3.22
C LEU A 312 -9.88 7.52 1.72
N ILE A 313 -11.03 7.15 1.17
CA ILE A 313 -11.34 7.32 -0.25
C ILE A 313 -11.82 8.74 -0.47
N THR A 314 -10.97 9.57 -1.07
CA THR A 314 -11.25 11.01 -1.26
C THR A 314 -11.86 11.34 -2.61
N ASP A 315 -11.56 10.53 -3.64
CA ASP A 315 -12.02 10.81 -5.00
C ASP A 315 -12.37 9.53 -5.76
N ILE A 316 -13.44 9.60 -6.53
CA ILE A 316 -13.82 8.57 -7.49
C ILE A 316 -13.87 9.24 -8.86
N ILE A 317 -13.01 8.81 -9.77
CA ILE A 317 -12.77 9.46 -11.06
C ILE A 317 -13.00 8.44 -12.18
N PRO A 318 -13.72 8.78 -13.25
CA PRO A 318 -13.86 7.89 -14.40
C PRO A 318 -12.49 7.45 -14.94
N PHE A 319 -12.32 6.16 -15.24
CA PHE A 319 -11.05 5.59 -15.73
C PHE A 319 -10.50 6.32 -16.95
N ARG A 320 -11.38 6.83 -17.82
CA ARG A 320 -10.99 7.62 -19.01
C ARG A 320 -10.24 8.92 -18.67
N ASN A 321 -10.30 9.38 -17.43
CA ASN A 321 -9.56 10.55 -16.94
C ASN A 321 -8.24 10.18 -16.26
N ALA A 322 -7.84 8.90 -16.25
CA ALA A 322 -6.66 8.42 -15.51
C ALA A 322 -5.38 9.18 -15.89
N ILE A 323 -5.12 9.43 -17.17
CA ILE A 323 -3.92 10.15 -17.63
C ILE A 323 -3.83 11.52 -16.93
N LYS A 324 -4.93 12.29 -16.90
CA LYS A 324 -4.97 13.60 -16.25
C LYS A 324 -4.67 13.50 -14.74
N VAL A 325 -5.14 12.44 -14.07
CA VAL A 325 -4.84 12.20 -12.65
C VAL A 325 -3.34 12.08 -12.41
N PHE A 326 -2.64 11.28 -13.20
CA PHE A 326 -1.18 11.13 -13.08
C PHE A 326 -0.41 12.41 -13.41
N GLU A 327 -0.84 13.17 -14.39
CA GLU A 327 -0.16 14.38 -14.83
C GLU A 327 -0.34 15.56 -13.87
N THR A 328 -1.50 15.69 -13.23
CA THR A 328 -1.86 16.89 -12.47
C THR A 328 -2.15 16.62 -10.99
N VAL A 329 -2.93 15.60 -10.68
CA VAL A 329 -3.43 15.38 -9.31
C VAL A 329 -2.35 14.79 -8.41
N LEU A 330 -1.64 13.77 -8.89
CA LEU A 330 -0.60 13.08 -8.10
C LEU A 330 0.66 13.93 -7.91
N SER A 331 0.84 14.98 -8.70
CA SER A 331 1.95 15.94 -8.56
C SER A 331 1.63 17.11 -7.62
N ASN A 332 0.42 17.15 -7.06
CA ASN A 332 0.01 18.19 -6.12
C ASN A 332 0.76 18.00 -4.78
N PRO A 333 1.28 19.06 -4.14
CA PRO A 333 1.87 18.99 -2.81
C PRO A 333 0.94 18.44 -1.72
N ASN A 334 -0.37 18.62 -1.86
CA ASN A 334 -1.40 18.01 -1.01
C ASN A 334 -2.31 17.12 -1.87
N PRO A 335 -1.85 15.93 -2.25
CA PRO A 335 -2.64 15.03 -3.09
C PRO A 335 -3.78 14.38 -2.30
N PRO A 336 -4.85 13.95 -2.98
CA PRO A 336 -5.88 13.11 -2.40
C PRO A 336 -5.30 11.88 -1.69
N LEU A 337 -5.96 11.39 -0.65
CA LEU A 337 -5.48 10.20 0.07
C LEU A 337 -5.60 8.94 -0.79
N LYS A 338 -6.81 8.63 -1.25
CA LYS A 338 -7.07 7.50 -2.14
C LYS A 338 -7.99 7.93 -3.28
N ILE A 339 -7.52 7.69 -4.48
CA ILE A 339 -8.30 7.84 -5.71
C ILE A 339 -8.71 6.46 -6.18
N LEU A 340 -9.97 6.31 -6.53
CA LEU A 340 -10.47 5.14 -7.25
C LEU A 340 -10.81 5.54 -8.69
N PHE A 341 -10.38 4.76 -9.65
CA PHE A 341 -10.94 4.83 -10.99
C PHE A 341 -12.21 4.00 -11.05
N SER A 342 -13.29 4.59 -11.57
CA SER A 342 -14.55 3.90 -11.83
C SER A 342 -14.63 3.45 -13.28
N TYR A 343 -15.19 2.27 -13.50
CA TYR A 343 -15.39 1.67 -14.82
C TYR A 343 -16.89 1.53 -15.04
N GLU A 344 -17.39 2.20 -16.07
CA GLU A 344 -18.80 2.15 -16.48
C GLU A 344 -19.10 0.98 -17.43
#